data_9190de5e2aaa68665b736538f725c64b
#
_entry.id   9190de5e2aaa68665b736538f725c64b
#
_cell.length_a   1.000
_cell.length_b   1.000
_cell.length_c   1.000
_cell.angle_alpha   90.00
_cell.angle_beta   90.00
_cell.angle_gamma   90.00
#
_symmetry.space_group_name_H-M   'P 1'
#
loop_
_entity.id
_entity.type
_entity.pdbx_description
1 polymer ?
#
loop_
_entity_poly.entity_id
_entity_poly.type
_entity_poly.pdbx_seq_one_letter_code
_entity_poly.pdbx_strand_id
1 'polypeptide(L)'
;MPTLEWIGKSKVVNHHLDVPYCVLERKYSYDEKGQHKEDNGSENMIIHGDNLLALKSLLPQYEGRIKCIYIDPPYNTGNKKDKKWVYSDNVDDPVISKWIGEVVGSESEDMARHDKWLCMMYPRLKLLQRLLSRDGFIAISIDNTELFNLKCICDEIFGSSNFVTEISCINNPKGRSDDKYVATAHEHILIYKKEELHFGQFEPEEKVTKRYREVDENGDKYRIIDLRKTGDEDLRTDREDMFYPFFYNESTGELCIGNNEDPTPEGFIRILPMKSAAVEGRWRWGKDEKSMQEGFCNLIARYMPTKKQWSVFEKDYLKNKQGVKPVSAWSYKDVNSERGTEQFVALGFDKTDFPNPKPIGTIQRILKMLDDPDAIILDSFAGSGTTAHAALAMTHPQKFILVEMMDYADSITAERVKRAISGIGDRKKVPEINSGNFSFYELGEPVFRDGRLNEDLEEREIRKYVYFTETKQPLPPQKGEEPYYMGMYMDAAYYFYHEKDRITTLNRDFLHTVKTKAESYVIYADSCTLSQRELEKWHITFKKISRDIRRL
;
A
#
# COMPACT_ATOMS: atom_id res chain seq x y z
N MET A 1 16.32 -15.46 14.70
CA MET A 1 15.93 -14.03 14.65
C MET A 1 15.75 -13.57 16.08
N PRO A 2 16.23 -12.40 16.49
CA PRO A 2 15.91 -11.89 17.84
C PRO A 2 14.39 -11.68 17.93
N THR A 3 13.82 -12.07 19.05
CA THR A 3 12.38 -11.99 19.33
C THR A 3 12.17 -10.92 20.39
N LEU A 4 11.25 -10.00 20.16
CA LEU A 4 10.86 -9.03 21.17
C LEU A 4 9.88 -9.67 22.14
N GLU A 5 10.19 -9.64 23.44
CA GLU A 5 9.30 -10.11 24.51
C GLU A 5 8.72 -8.92 25.27
N TRP A 6 7.41 -8.97 25.55
CA TRP A 6 6.70 -7.96 26.32
C TRP A 6 5.58 -8.60 27.14
N ILE A 7 5.08 -7.88 28.15
CA ILE A 7 3.99 -8.35 28.99
C ILE A 7 2.70 -8.44 28.16
N GLY A 8 2.11 -9.63 28.12
CA GLY A 8 0.87 -9.91 27.37
C GLY A 8 1.09 -10.54 25.99
N LYS A 9 2.33 -10.65 25.48
CA LYS A 9 2.61 -11.25 24.17
C LYS A 9 1.94 -12.60 23.97
N SER A 10 2.08 -13.53 24.92
CA SER A 10 1.52 -14.90 24.84
C SER A 10 0.00 -14.94 24.64
N LYS A 11 -0.71 -13.91 25.09
CA LYS A 11 -2.17 -13.80 24.94
C LYS A 11 -2.58 -13.19 23.59
N VAL A 12 -1.73 -12.33 23.00
CA VAL A 12 -2.07 -11.62 21.75
C VAL A 12 -1.59 -12.32 20.49
N VAL A 13 -0.60 -13.20 20.57
CA VAL A 13 -0.01 -13.89 19.40
C VAL A 13 -1.08 -14.60 18.55
N ASN A 14 -2.07 -15.23 19.20
CA ASN A 14 -3.16 -15.95 18.54
C ASN A 14 -4.52 -15.22 18.62
N HIS A 15 -4.60 -14.08 19.29
CA HIS A 15 -5.86 -13.36 19.51
C HIS A 15 -6.61 -13.03 18.21
N HIS A 16 -5.89 -12.74 17.14
CA HIS A 16 -6.50 -12.50 15.81
C HIS A 16 -7.33 -13.69 15.28
N LEU A 17 -7.13 -14.91 15.79
CA LEU A 17 -7.93 -16.08 15.46
C LEU A 17 -9.27 -16.07 16.22
N ASP A 18 -9.27 -15.58 17.46
CA ASP A 18 -10.44 -15.57 18.35
C ASP A 18 -11.36 -14.35 18.13
N VAL A 19 -10.89 -13.35 17.38
CA VAL A 19 -11.69 -12.16 17.04
C VAL A 19 -12.94 -12.59 16.28
N PRO A 20 -14.15 -12.15 16.70
CA PRO A 20 -15.38 -12.50 16.01
C PRO A 20 -15.43 -11.86 14.62
N TYR A 21 -16.06 -12.57 13.69
CA TYR A 21 -16.44 -12.02 12.40
C TYR A 21 -17.79 -11.33 12.56
N CYS A 22 -17.85 -10.04 12.23
CA CYS A 22 -19.06 -9.22 12.24
C CYS A 22 -19.55 -8.95 10.81
N VAL A 23 -20.85 -8.79 10.65
CA VAL A 23 -21.43 -8.38 9.38
C VAL A 23 -21.13 -6.90 9.15
N LEU A 24 -20.86 -6.52 7.89
CA LEU A 24 -20.73 -5.12 7.50
C LEU A 24 -22.09 -4.62 6.99
N GLU A 25 -22.73 -3.75 7.76
CA GLU A 25 -24.03 -3.18 7.43
C GLU A 25 -23.88 -1.89 6.64
N ARG A 26 -24.24 -1.88 5.36
CA ARG A 26 -24.24 -0.68 4.55
C ARG A 26 -25.35 0.28 5.01
N LYS A 27 -24.97 1.51 5.36
CA LYS A 27 -25.91 2.56 5.78
C LYS A 27 -26.34 3.47 4.64
N TYR A 28 -25.39 3.83 3.76
CA TYR A 28 -25.65 4.61 2.55
C TYR A 28 -24.52 4.43 1.53
N SER A 29 -24.77 4.88 0.32
CA SER A 29 -23.76 5.09 -0.72
C SER A 29 -23.69 6.57 -1.09
N TYR A 30 -22.57 7.03 -1.63
CA TYR A 30 -22.34 8.40 -2.06
C TYR A 30 -21.63 8.45 -3.40
N ASP A 31 -22.04 9.35 -4.28
CA ASP A 31 -21.38 9.65 -5.54
C ASP A 31 -21.57 11.16 -5.90
N GLU A 32 -21.26 11.53 -7.12
CA GLU A 32 -21.40 12.91 -7.62
C GLU A 32 -22.84 13.46 -7.55
N LYS A 33 -23.84 12.58 -7.49
CA LYS A 33 -25.26 12.95 -7.36
C LYS A 33 -25.71 13.13 -5.91
N GLY A 34 -24.80 12.81 -4.96
CA GLY A 34 -25.04 12.92 -3.54
C GLY A 34 -25.20 11.58 -2.83
N GLN A 35 -25.89 11.58 -1.69
CA GLN A 35 -26.08 10.42 -0.82
C GLN A 35 -27.34 9.64 -1.18
N HIS A 36 -27.21 8.31 -1.28
CA HIS A 36 -28.28 7.38 -1.64
C HIS A 36 -28.44 6.29 -0.57
N LYS A 37 -29.68 5.84 -0.34
CA LYS A 37 -29.94 4.65 0.49
C LYS A 37 -29.64 3.36 -0.26
N GLU A 38 -29.86 3.36 -1.56
CA GLU A 38 -29.63 2.23 -2.45
C GLU A 38 -28.14 1.99 -2.64
N ASP A 39 -27.79 0.75 -2.97
CA ASP A 39 -26.43 0.39 -3.35
C ASP A 39 -26.12 0.93 -4.75
N ASN A 40 -25.10 1.76 -4.85
CA ASN A 40 -24.63 2.29 -6.13
C ASN A 40 -23.55 1.39 -6.78
N GLY A 41 -23.29 0.21 -6.23
CA GLY A 41 -22.28 -0.73 -6.72
C GLY A 41 -20.83 -0.28 -6.46
N SER A 42 -20.60 0.65 -5.55
CA SER A 42 -19.25 1.11 -5.20
C SER A 42 -18.42 -0.01 -4.60
N GLU A 43 -17.20 -0.18 -5.10
CA GLU A 43 -16.17 -1.03 -4.49
C GLU A 43 -15.36 -0.29 -3.40
N ASN A 44 -15.54 1.03 -3.25
CA ASN A 44 -14.92 1.85 -2.23
C ASN A 44 -15.73 1.80 -0.93
N MET A 45 -15.05 1.59 0.19
CA MET A 45 -15.70 1.38 1.48
C MET A 45 -15.13 2.32 2.54
N ILE A 46 -16.02 2.86 3.37
CA ILE A 46 -15.67 3.48 4.65
C ILE A 46 -16.43 2.73 5.72
N ILE A 47 -15.72 2.15 6.68
CA ILE A 47 -16.27 1.29 7.73
C ILE A 47 -16.06 1.99 9.07
N HIS A 48 -17.15 2.26 9.78
CA HIS A 48 -17.11 2.73 11.16
C HIS A 48 -17.13 1.55 12.14
N GLY A 49 -16.17 1.52 13.04
CA GLY A 49 -16.08 0.54 14.11
C GLY A 49 -14.66 0.12 14.45
N ASP A 50 -14.51 -0.76 15.44
CA ASP A 50 -13.20 -1.29 15.85
C ASP A 50 -12.47 -1.94 14.68
N ASN A 51 -11.26 -1.49 14.43
CA ASN A 51 -10.50 -1.93 13.25
C ASN A 51 -10.06 -3.39 13.33
N LEU A 52 -9.91 -3.99 14.51
CA LEU A 52 -9.60 -5.42 14.66
C LEU A 52 -10.78 -6.28 14.19
N LEU A 53 -12.01 -5.90 14.59
CA LEU A 53 -13.26 -6.53 14.13
C LEU A 53 -13.48 -6.32 12.63
N ALA A 54 -13.29 -5.09 12.15
CA ALA A 54 -13.44 -4.76 10.74
C ALA A 54 -12.45 -5.54 9.86
N LEU A 55 -11.16 -5.60 10.24
CA LEU A 55 -10.14 -6.37 9.51
C LEU A 55 -10.49 -7.86 9.44
N LYS A 56 -11.02 -8.44 10.53
CA LYS A 56 -11.51 -9.82 10.54
C LYS A 56 -12.68 -9.99 9.57
N SER A 57 -13.59 -9.01 9.56
CA SER A 57 -14.81 -9.01 8.75
C SER A 57 -14.53 -8.81 7.25
N LEU A 58 -13.39 -8.23 6.88
CA LEU A 58 -12.95 -8.09 5.51
C LEU A 58 -12.37 -9.37 4.90
N LEU A 59 -11.89 -10.33 5.72
CA LEU A 59 -11.22 -11.54 5.21
C LEU A 59 -12.03 -12.30 4.15
N PRO A 60 -13.35 -12.54 4.29
CA PRO A 60 -14.11 -13.32 3.31
C PRO A 60 -14.09 -12.77 1.87
N GLN A 61 -13.85 -11.48 1.72
CA GLN A 61 -13.82 -10.82 0.41
C GLN A 61 -12.42 -10.42 -0.03
N TYR A 62 -11.52 -10.15 0.92
CA TYR A 62 -10.26 -9.46 0.64
C TYR A 62 -9.00 -10.20 1.10
N GLU A 63 -9.09 -11.43 1.68
CA GLU A 63 -7.87 -12.18 2.02
C GLU A 63 -6.97 -12.37 0.80
N GLY A 64 -5.73 -11.88 0.90
CA GLY A 64 -4.75 -11.97 -0.19
C GLY A 64 -5.02 -11.07 -1.40
N ARG A 65 -5.85 -10.02 -1.28
CA ARG A 65 -6.26 -9.17 -2.41
C ARG A 65 -5.83 -7.71 -2.31
N ILE A 66 -5.42 -7.24 -1.14
CA ILE A 66 -5.02 -5.85 -0.92
C ILE A 66 -3.60 -5.63 -1.45
N LYS A 67 -3.43 -4.68 -2.36
CA LYS A 67 -2.13 -4.37 -2.97
C LYS A 67 -1.28 -3.42 -2.14
N CYS A 68 -1.91 -2.43 -1.52
CA CYS A 68 -1.23 -1.49 -0.64
C CYS A 68 -2.02 -1.33 0.65
N ILE A 69 -1.34 -1.50 1.76
CA ILE A 69 -1.84 -1.11 3.07
C ILE A 69 -1.04 0.11 3.51
N TYR A 70 -1.74 1.20 3.81
CA TYR A 70 -1.14 2.33 4.51
C TYR A 70 -1.82 2.47 5.85
N ILE A 71 -1.05 2.61 6.92
CA ILE A 71 -1.59 2.90 8.25
C ILE A 71 -0.77 3.97 8.97
N ASP A 72 -1.48 4.77 9.75
CA ASP A 72 -0.95 5.79 10.64
C ASP A 72 -1.46 5.54 12.06
N PRO A 73 -0.92 4.51 12.75
CA PRO A 73 -1.38 4.13 14.07
C PRO A 73 -1.01 5.19 15.13
N PRO A 74 -1.63 5.17 16.32
CA PRO A 74 -1.23 6.05 17.42
C PRO A 74 0.26 5.91 17.74
N TYR A 75 0.98 7.05 17.84
CA TYR A 75 2.45 7.06 18.05
C TYR A 75 2.88 6.81 19.49
N ASN A 76 1.95 6.77 20.43
CA ASN A 76 2.20 6.47 21.84
C ASN A 76 3.16 7.46 22.53
N THR A 77 3.11 8.75 22.20
CA THR A 77 4.06 9.78 22.66
C THR A 77 3.92 10.13 24.15
N GLY A 78 2.84 9.71 24.83
CA GLY A 78 2.65 9.89 26.27
C GLY A 78 2.27 11.31 26.71
N ASN A 79 1.89 12.19 25.80
CA ASN A 79 1.50 13.56 26.13
C ASN A 79 0.17 13.63 26.89
N LYS A 80 0.23 13.83 28.21
CA LYS A 80 -0.93 13.92 29.13
C LYS A 80 -1.80 15.19 28.91
N LYS A 81 -1.37 16.16 28.10
CA LYS A 81 -2.05 17.46 27.99
C LYS A 81 -3.23 17.49 27.02
N ASP A 82 -3.34 16.52 26.12
CA ASP A 82 -4.33 16.56 25.06
C ASP A 82 -5.50 15.59 25.30
N LYS A 83 -6.27 15.83 26.38
CA LYS A 83 -7.56 15.12 26.64
C LYS A 83 -8.63 15.33 25.55
N LYS A 84 -8.34 16.02 24.47
CA LYS A 84 -9.22 16.28 23.32
C LYS A 84 -8.71 15.66 22.01
N TRP A 85 -7.67 14.83 22.07
CA TRP A 85 -7.15 14.18 20.88
C TRP A 85 -8.03 13.01 20.51
N VAL A 86 -8.42 13.01 19.27
CA VAL A 86 -9.29 12.00 18.66
C VAL A 86 -8.57 10.66 18.50
N TYR A 87 -7.29 10.67 18.25
CA TYR A 87 -6.37 9.58 18.56
C TYR A 87 -5.63 10.01 19.83
N SER A 88 -6.12 9.56 20.98
CA SER A 88 -5.33 9.64 22.21
C SER A 88 -4.05 8.84 21.95
N ASP A 89 -2.89 9.47 22.03
CA ASP A 89 -1.59 8.78 22.01
C ASP A 89 -1.47 7.78 23.18
N ASN A 90 -2.40 7.84 24.12
CA ASN A 90 -2.70 6.83 25.11
C ASN A 90 -3.70 5.85 24.50
N VAL A 91 -3.37 4.58 24.49
CA VAL A 91 -4.23 3.47 24.05
C VAL A 91 -5.39 3.28 25.05
N ASP A 92 -6.29 4.25 25.10
CA ASP A 92 -7.48 4.29 25.99
C ASP A 92 -8.76 3.91 25.23
N ASP A 93 -8.68 2.99 24.26
CA ASP A 93 -9.85 2.34 23.70
C ASP A 93 -10.56 1.58 24.83
N PRO A 94 -11.85 1.84 25.11
CA PRO A 94 -12.58 1.16 26.20
C PRO A 94 -12.62 -0.36 26.06
N VAL A 95 -12.67 -0.90 24.84
CA VAL A 95 -12.67 -2.34 24.57
C VAL A 95 -11.26 -2.89 24.74
N ILE A 96 -10.27 -2.20 24.17
CA ILE A 96 -8.85 -2.55 24.30
C ILE A 96 -8.38 -2.33 25.72
N SER A 97 -8.75 -1.23 26.37
CA SER A 97 -8.36 -0.91 27.75
C SER A 97 -8.92 -1.91 28.75
N LYS A 98 -10.17 -2.36 28.59
CA LYS A 98 -10.75 -3.42 29.43
C LYS A 98 -9.97 -4.72 29.26
N TRP A 99 -9.74 -5.12 28.03
CA TRP A 99 -9.01 -6.35 27.72
C TRP A 99 -7.52 -6.27 28.11
N ILE A 100 -6.83 -5.16 27.82
CA ILE A 100 -5.43 -4.93 28.21
C ILE A 100 -5.31 -4.75 29.72
N GLY A 101 -6.27 -4.09 30.37
CA GLY A 101 -6.33 -4.00 31.85
C GLY A 101 -6.42 -5.38 32.53
N GLU A 102 -7.15 -6.31 31.92
CA GLU A 102 -7.21 -7.70 32.35
C GLU A 102 -5.92 -8.48 32.11
N VAL A 103 -5.17 -8.13 31.04
CA VAL A 103 -3.95 -8.83 30.59
C VAL A 103 -2.68 -8.26 31.19
N VAL A 104 -2.52 -6.93 31.24
CA VAL A 104 -1.26 -6.24 31.60
C VAL A 104 -1.31 -5.70 33.04
N GLY A 105 -2.51 -5.56 33.63
CA GLY A 105 -2.70 -5.04 34.98
C GLY A 105 -2.53 -3.52 35.10
N SER A 106 -2.74 -3.00 36.33
CA SER A 106 -2.72 -1.56 36.61
C SER A 106 -1.35 -0.99 37.03
N GLU A 107 -0.28 -1.80 36.99
CA GLU A 107 1.00 -1.41 37.56
C GLU A 107 1.85 -0.56 36.59
N SER A 108 2.23 0.60 37.08
CA SER A 108 3.12 1.64 36.55
C SER A 108 2.88 2.08 35.08
N GLU A 109 2.24 3.22 34.94
CA GLU A 109 1.75 3.82 33.69
C GLU A 109 2.79 4.01 32.55
N ASP A 110 4.08 4.07 32.83
CA ASP A 110 5.09 4.40 31.82
C ASP A 110 5.77 3.16 31.22
N MET A 111 6.09 2.14 32.02
CA MET A 111 6.68 0.90 31.49
C MET A 111 5.68 0.02 30.76
N ALA A 112 4.43 -0.02 31.24
CA ALA A 112 3.34 -0.76 30.61
C ALA A 112 2.81 -0.14 29.30
N ARG A 113 3.17 1.09 29.00
CA ARG A 113 2.66 1.82 27.82
C ARG A 113 3.08 1.17 26.50
N HIS A 114 4.36 0.82 26.37
CA HIS A 114 4.89 0.14 25.17
C HIS A 114 4.29 -1.27 25.03
N ASP A 115 4.14 -2.00 26.15
CA ASP A 115 3.52 -3.32 26.15
C ASP A 115 2.05 -3.27 25.69
N LYS A 116 1.29 -2.26 26.15
CA LYS A 116 -0.09 -2.02 25.74
C LYS A 116 -0.17 -1.72 24.24
N TRP A 117 0.72 -0.86 23.74
CA TRP A 117 0.78 -0.54 22.31
C TRP A 117 1.10 -1.78 21.46
N LEU A 118 2.06 -2.59 21.88
CA LEU A 118 2.42 -3.84 21.20
C LEU A 118 1.26 -4.84 21.22
N CYS A 119 0.55 -4.98 22.33
CA CYS A 119 -0.65 -5.82 22.44
C CYS A 119 -1.77 -5.36 21.50
N MET A 120 -1.94 -4.05 21.32
CA MET A 120 -2.92 -3.47 20.40
C MET A 120 -2.53 -3.73 18.94
N MET A 121 -1.26 -3.48 18.57
CA MET A 121 -0.81 -3.54 17.19
C MET A 121 -0.63 -4.97 16.65
N TYR A 122 -0.14 -5.90 17.46
CA TYR A 122 0.25 -7.24 17.01
C TYR A 122 -0.88 -8.00 16.30
N PRO A 123 -2.10 -8.17 16.88
CA PRO A 123 -3.19 -8.89 16.21
C PRO A 123 -3.69 -8.17 14.95
N ARG A 124 -3.65 -6.84 14.93
CA ARG A 124 -4.01 -6.04 13.75
C ARG A 124 -3.03 -6.27 12.60
N LEU A 125 -1.73 -6.23 12.87
CA LEU A 125 -0.69 -6.51 11.87
C LEU A 125 -0.78 -7.94 11.32
N LYS A 126 -1.17 -8.92 12.15
CA LYS A 126 -1.45 -10.30 11.69
C LYS A 126 -2.59 -10.34 10.68
N LEU A 127 -3.70 -9.64 10.93
CA LEU A 127 -4.82 -9.59 10.00
C LEU A 127 -4.47 -8.80 8.74
N LEU A 128 -3.75 -7.69 8.86
CA LEU A 128 -3.25 -6.91 7.73
C LEU A 128 -2.35 -7.74 6.83
N GLN A 129 -1.45 -8.54 7.40
CA GLN A 129 -0.59 -9.45 6.64
C GLN A 129 -1.42 -10.50 5.86
N ARG A 130 -2.52 -11.01 6.43
CA ARG A 130 -3.43 -11.94 5.74
C ARG A 130 -4.14 -11.28 4.56
N LEU A 131 -4.63 -10.05 4.74
CA LEU A 131 -5.34 -9.28 3.71
C LEU A 131 -4.42 -8.89 2.55
N LEU A 132 -3.13 -8.69 2.80
CA LEU A 132 -2.15 -8.28 1.79
C LEU A 132 -1.99 -9.34 0.70
N SER A 133 -1.97 -8.95 -0.57
CA SER A 133 -1.68 -9.83 -1.72
C SER A 133 -0.21 -10.27 -1.72
N ARG A 134 0.13 -11.34 -2.43
CA ARG A 134 1.50 -11.88 -2.47
C ARG A 134 2.52 -10.85 -2.96
N ASP A 135 2.11 -10.02 -3.90
CA ASP A 135 2.89 -8.94 -4.52
C ASP A 135 2.59 -7.55 -3.95
N GLY A 136 1.87 -7.50 -2.82
CA GLY A 136 1.52 -6.29 -2.12
C GLY A 136 2.54 -5.87 -1.06
N PHE A 137 2.36 -4.64 -0.57
CA PHE A 137 3.18 -4.08 0.50
C PHE A 137 2.35 -3.31 1.52
N ILE A 138 2.90 -3.19 2.73
CA ILE A 138 2.40 -2.34 3.79
C ILE A 138 3.38 -1.20 4.06
N ALA A 139 2.87 0.02 4.21
CA ALA A 139 3.60 1.21 4.61
C ALA A 139 3.01 1.73 5.93
N ILE A 140 3.83 1.84 6.97
CA ILE A 140 3.41 2.19 8.32
C ILE A 140 4.12 3.46 8.75
N SER A 141 3.37 4.54 8.96
CA SER A 141 3.89 5.77 9.55
C SER A 141 4.09 5.59 11.05
N ILE A 142 5.19 6.09 11.57
CA ILE A 142 5.51 6.04 13.01
C ILE A 142 6.55 7.11 13.37
N ASP A 143 6.57 7.55 14.62
CA ASP A 143 7.65 8.39 15.14
C ASP A 143 8.72 7.57 15.88
N ASN A 144 9.70 8.25 16.45
CA ASN A 144 10.82 7.63 17.17
C ASN A 144 10.39 6.82 18.41
N THR A 145 9.19 7.05 18.95
CA THR A 145 8.73 6.45 20.22
C THR A 145 8.59 4.93 20.09
N GLU A 146 7.92 4.47 19.00
CA GLU A 146 7.64 3.06 18.78
C GLU A 146 8.34 2.46 17.54
N LEU A 147 9.20 3.23 16.85
CA LEU A 147 9.87 2.79 15.63
C LEU A 147 10.55 1.42 15.75
N PHE A 148 11.36 1.23 16.79
CA PHE A 148 12.14 0.01 16.98
C PHE A 148 11.26 -1.16 17.44
N ASN A 149 10.27 -0.90 18.28
CA ASN A 149 9.28 -1.90 18.71
C ASN A 149 8.45 -2.38 17.50
N LEU A 150 7.95 -1.44 16.69
CA LEU A 150 7.23 -1.74 15.46
C LEU A 150 8.10 -2.55 14.48
N LYS A 151 9.36 -2.16 14.30
CA LYS A 151 10.29 -2.90 13.42
C LYS A 151 10.45 -4.35 13.87
N CYS A 152 10.62 -4.58 15.18
CA CYS A 152 10.78 -5.94 15.73
C CYS A 152 9.53 -6.82 15.50
N ILE A 153 8.32 -6.31 15.79
CA ILE A 153 7.08 -7.09 15.57
C ILE A 153 6.77 -7.27 14.08
N CYS A 154 7.10 -6.31 13.23
CA CYS A 154 6.97 -6.46 11.78
C CYS A 154 7.95 -7.50 11.22
N ASP A 155 9.20 -7.56 11.72
CA ASP A 155 10.15 -8.61 11.35
C ASP A 155 9.64 -10.00 11.74
N GLU A 156 8.96 -10.12 12.88
CA GLU A 156 8.36 -11.38 13.34
C GLU A 156 7.16 -11.79 12.47
N ILE A 157 6.30 -10.83 12.10
CA ILE A 157 5.04 -11.10 11.39
C ILE A 157 5.25 -11.25 9.88
N PHE A 158 5.97 -10.33 9.26
CA PHE A 158 6.19 -10.31 7.80
C PHE A 158 7.46 -11.04 7.38
N GLY A 159 8.40 -11.23 8.30
CA GLY A 159 9.75 -11.74 8.02
C GLY A 159 10.75 -10.61 7.75
N SER A 160 11.95 -10.69 8.36
CA SER A 160 13.00 -9.67 8.19
C SER A 160 13.51 -9.56 6.75
N SER A 161 13.48 -10.64 5.96
CA SER A 161 13.82 -10.65 4.53
C SER A 161 12.81 -9.89 3.66
N ASN A 162 11.63 -9.61 4.18
CA ASN A 162 10.58 -8.86 3.51
C ASN A 162 10.58 -7.37 3.88
N PHE A 163 11.51 -6.94 4.73
CA PHE A 163 11.75 -5.52 4.95
C PHE A 163 12.30 -4.88 3.67
N VAL A 164 11.61 -3.85 3.17
CA VAL A 164 11.99 -3.14 1.95
C VAL A 164 12.86 -1.94 2.28
N THR A 165 12.35 -1.04 3.10
CA THR A 165 13.06 0.18 3.49
C THR A 165 12.37 0.87 4.68
N GLU A 166 13.11 1.76 5.31
CA GLU A 166 12.59 2.83 6.14
C GLU A 166 12.76 4.14 5.39
N ILE A 167 11.70 4.93 5.32
CA ILE A 167 11.71 6.25 4.71
C ILE A 167 11.67 7.29 5.83
N SER A 168 12.69 8.15 5.85
CA SER A 168 12.72 9.35 6.71
C SER A 168 11.92 10.46 6.04
N CYS A 169 10.70 10.73 6.52
CA CYS A 169 9.79 11.75 6.00
C CYS A 169 9.99 13.07 6.78
N ILE A 170 10.67 14.05 6.18
CA ILE A 170 10.93 15.35 6.80
C ILE A 170 9.65 16.19 6.72
N ASN A 171 8.78 16.00 7.71
CA ASN A 171 7.46 16.64 7.78
C ASN A 171 7.48 18.00 8.51
N ASN A 172 8.54 18.29 9.27
CA ASN A 172 8.76 19.58 9.93
C ASN A 172 10.24 20.03 9.79
N PRO A 173 10.64 20.63 8.66
CA PRO A 173 12.05 21.00 8.43
C PRO A 173 12.67 21.95 9.46
N LYS A 174 11.84 22.64 10.23
CA LYS A 174 12.30 23.54 11.31
C LYS A 174 12.65 22.79 12.60
N GLY A 175 12.23 21.52 12.70
CA GLY A 175 12.29 20.73 13.92
C GLY A 175 11.22 21.12 14.95
N ARG A 176 11.00 20.25 15.93
CA ARG A 176 10.10 20.52 17.06
C ARG A 176 10.81 21.41 18.08
N SER A 177 10.19 22.52 18.44
CA SER A 177 10.78 23.50 19.39
C SER A 177 10.75 23.06 20.85
N ASP A 178 9.98 22.03 21.18
CA ASP A 178 9.82 21.46 22.52
C ASP A 178 10.78 20.30 22.82
N ASP A 179 11.53 19.84 21.81
CA ASP A 179 12.59 18.84 22.00
C ASP A 179 13.75 19.39 22.83
N LYS A 180 14.16 18.64 23.86
CA LYS A 180 15.14 19.11 24.84
C LYS A 180 16.58 19.23 24.31
N TYR A 181 16.99 18.37 23.39
CA TYR A 181 18.37 18.25 22.95
C TYR A 181 18.57 18.45 21.46
N VAL A 182 17.81 17.71 20.63
CA VAL A 182 17.88 17.75 19.18
C VAL A 182 16.49 17.87 18.63
N ALA A 183 16.25 18.93 17.86
CA ALA A 183 14.93 19.19 17.26
C ALA A 183 14.60 18.13 16.20
N THR A 184 13.59 17.31 16.46
CA THR A 184 13.11 16.28 15.55
C THR A 184 12.41 16.90 14.35
N ALA A 185 12.88 16.60 13.15
CA ALA A 185 12.39 17.18 11.90
C ALA A 185 11.59 16.21 11.03
N HIS A 186 11.52 14.94 11.40
CA HIS A 186 10.96 13.88 10.57
C HIS A 186 10.17 12.84 11.36
N GLU A 187 9.38 12.10 10.65
CA GLU A 187 8.77 10.83 11.05
C GLU A 187 9.26 9.72 10.11
N HIS A 188 8.94 8.49 10.43
CA HIS A 188 9.38 7.31 9.70
C HIS A 188 8.21 6.63 8.99
N ILE A 189 8.48 6.04 7.83
CA ILE A 189 7.55 5.14 7.16
C ILE A 189 8.25 3.82 6.92
N LEU A 190 7.85 2.77 7.64
CA LEU A 190 8.37 1.42 7.45
C LEU A 190 7.63 0.74 6.31
N ILE A 191 8.36 0.13 5.38
CA ILE A 191 7.78 -0.61 4.25
C ILE A 191 8.19 -2.08 4.32
N TYR A 192 7.18 -2.96 4.30
CA TYR A 192 7.33 -4.40 4.19
C TYR A 192 6.54 -4.92 3.00
N LYS A 193 7.12 -5.80 2.21
CA LYS A 193 6.40 -6.60 1.20
C LYS A 193 5.88 -7.89 1.82
N LYS A 194 4.92 -8.55 1.15
CA LYS A 194 4.48 -9.89 1.59
C LYS A 194 5.42 -10.98 1.08
N GLU A 195 5.59 -11.15 -0.22
CA GLU A 195 6.48 -12.15 -0.84
C GLU A 195 7.30 -11.52 -1.97
N GLU A 196 6.63 -10.94 -2.96
CA GLU A 196 7.24 -10.28 -4.11
C GLU A 196 6.91 -8.79 -4.09
N LEU A 197 7.64 -7.98 -4.83
CA LEU A 197 7.34 -6.55 -4.95
C LEU A 197 7.87 -6.03 -6.27
N HIS A 198 6.97 -5.44 -7.05
CA HIS A 198 7.28 -4.68 -8.22
C HIS A 198 6.84 -3.24 -7.98
N PHE A 199 7.80 -2.33 -7.88
CA PHE A 199 7.45 -0.91 -7.80
C PHE A 199 7.18 -0.34 -9.18
N GLY A 200 6.14 0.47 -9.27
CA GLY A 200 5.87 1.34 -10.40
C GLY A 200 7.05 2.29 -10.65
N GLN A 201 7.13 2.77 -11.87
CA GLN A 201 8.17 3.70 -12.28
C GLN A 201 7.78 5.12 -11.87
N PHE A 202 8.63 5.78 -11.07
CA PHE A 202 8.44 7.17 -10.72
C PHE A 202 8.85 8.07 -11.90
N GLU A 203 8.01 9.03 -12.23
CA GLU A 203 8.43 10.09 -13.13
C GLU A 203 9.60 10.87 -12.52
N PRO A 204 10.61 11.23 -13.32
CA PRO A 204 11.71 12.05 -12.81
C PRO A 204 11.20 13.38 -12.28
N GLU A 205 11.69 13.78 -11.10
CA GLU A 205 11.32 15.06 -10.51
C GLU A 205 11.62 16.24 -11.44
N GLU A 206 10.86 17.33 -11.27
CA GLU A 206 11.02 18.56 -12.05
C GLU A 206 12.47 19.11 -12.04
N LYS A 207 13.18 18.93 -10.91
CA LYS A 207 14.62 19.28 -10.82
C LYS A 207 15.50 18.46 -11.76
N VAL A 208 15.14 17.21 -12.00
CA VAL A 208 15.85 16.32 -12.93
C VAL A 208 15.47 16.68 -14.36
N THR A 209 14.17 16.82 -14.64
CA THR A 209 13.68 17.17 -15.99
C THR A 209 14.16 18.54 -16.46
N LYS A 210 14.32 19.52 -15.58
CA LYS A 210 14.89 20.84 -15.88
C LYS A 210 16.33 20.80 -16.37
N ARG A 211 17.07 19.70 -16.20
CA ARG A 211 18.42 19.53 -16.74
C ARG A 211 18.42 19.14 -18.21
N TYR A 212 17.28 18.63 -18.74
CA TYR A 212 17.10 18.21 -20.13
C TYR A 212 16.56 19.39 -20.93
N ARG A 213 17.48 20.28 -21.36
CA ARG A 213 17.15 21.57 -21.99
C ARG A 213 17.25 21.55 -23.51
N GLU A 214 17.97 20.58 -24.04
CA GLU A 214 18.17 20.45 -25.50
C GLU A 214 17.09 19.54 -26.07
N VAL A 215 16.77 19.77 -27.35
CA VAL A 215 15.77 19.01 -28.10
C VAL A 215 16.40 18.57 -29.41
N ASP A 216 16.22 17.32 -29.80
CA ASP A 216 16.71 16.81 -31.09
C ASP A 216 15.69 17.06 -32.22
N GLU A 217 16.02 16.57 -33.42
CA GLU A 217 15.21 16.71 -34.64
C GLU A 217 13.83 16.01 -34.51
N ASN A 218 13.70 15.03 -33.63
CA ASN A 218 12.46 14.30 -33.36
C ASN A 218 11.60 14.94 -32.25
N GLY A 219 12.08 16.01 -31.63
CA GLY A 219 11.41 16.66 -30.50
C GLY A 219 11.74 16.06 -29.15
N ASP A 220 12.67 15.10 -29.08
CA ASP A 220 13.06 14.43 -27.84
C ASP A 220 14.00 15.29 -27.00
N LYS A 221 13.66 15.48 -25.73
CA LYS A 221 14.48 16.24 -24.79
C LYS A 221 15.69 15.43 -24.33
N TYR A 222 16.87 16.06 -24.37
CA TYR A 222 18.10 15.46 -23.86
C TYR A 222 18.98 16.47 -23.12
N ARG A 223 19.97 15.97 -22.42
CA ARG A 223 21.10 16.71 -21.86
C ARG A 223 22.40 16.11 -22.37
N ILE A 224 23.47 16.88 -22.37
CA ILE A 224 24.78 16.36 -22.69
C ILE A 224 25.54 15.93 -21.44
N ILE A 225 26.21 14.79 -21.53
CA ILE A 225 27.09 14.25 -20.49
C ILE A 225 28.48 14.09 -21.11
N ASP A 226 29.51 14.59 -20.44
CA ASP A 226 30.91 14.41 -20.88
C ASP A 226 31.23 12.90 -20.97
N LEU A 227 31.67 12.44 -22.12
CA LEU A 227 32.10 11.04 -22.29
C LEU A 227 33.43 10.80 -21.57
N ARG A 228 34.23 11.83 -21.32
CA ARG A 228 35.43 11.73 -20.49
C ARG A 228 35.03 11.44 -19.04
N LYS A 229 35.65 10.43 -18.45
CA LYS A 229 35.47 10.09 -17.05
C LYS A 229 35.93 11.25 -16.15
N THR A 230 35.17 11.51 -15.09
CA THR A 230 35.49 12.51 -14.05
C THR A 230 35.32 11.90 -12.66
N GLY A 231 36.08 12.37 -11.67
CA GLY A 231 36.10 11.83 -10.32
C GLY A 231 37.18 10.78 -10.13
N ASP A 232 36.91 9.78 -9.30
CA ASP A 232 37.87 8.70 -9.02
C ASP A 232 38.14 7.86 -10.28
N GLU A 233 39.37 7.34 -10.38
CA GLU A 233 39.83 6.52 -11.52
C GLU A 233 39.61 7.20 -12.88
N ASP A 234 39.96 8.47 -13.02
CA ASP A 234 39.73 9.27 -14.23
C ASP A 234 40.96 9.44 -15.14
N LEU A 235 42.08 8.81 -14.77
CA LEU A 235 43.35 8.87 -15.52
C LEU A 235 43.48 7.71 -16.49
N ARG A 236 44.29 7.89 -17.52
CA ARG A 236 44.67 6.82 -18.46
C ARG A 236 45.27 5.63 -17.76
N THR A 237 46.12 5.88 -16.75
CA THR A 237 46.78 4.82 -15.95
C THR A 237 45.83 3.90 -15.21
N ASP A 238 44.60 4.35 -14.95
CA ASP A 238 43.58 3.53 -14.29
C ASP A 238 42.97 2.48 -15.22
N ARG A 239 42.83 2.84 -16.52
CA ARG A 239 42.35 1.95 -17.58
C ARG A 239 42.86 2.40 -18.94
N GLU A 240 43.95 1.81 -19.43
CA GLU A 240 44.64 2.18 -20.65
C GLU A 240 43.81 1.92 -21.90
N ASP A 241 42.99 0.88 -21.94
CA ASP A 241 42.06 0.49 -23.00
C ASP A 241 40.96 1.54 -23.27
N MET A 242 40.72 2.43 -22.31
CA MET A 242 39.75 3.52 -22.41
C MET A 242 40.39 4.84 -22.87
N PHE A 243 41.64 4.82 -23.36
CA PHE A 243 42.33 5.95 -23.92
C PHE A 243 42.56 5.71 -25.44
N TYR A 244 41.70 6.28 -26.27
CA TYR A 244 41.75 6.20 -27.73
C TYR A 244 41.19 7.49 -28.34
N PRO A 245 41.57 7.86 -29.62
CA PRO A 245 41.07 9.04 -30.28
C PRO A 245 39.67 8.84 -30.85
N PHE A 246 38.90 9.93 -30.83
CA PHE A 246 37.84 10.17 -31.81
C PHE A 246 38.36 11.10 -32.92
N PHE A 247 37.92 10.88 -34.13
CA PHE A 247 38.12 11.77 -35.25
C PHE A 247 36.80 12.44 -35.59
N TYR A 248 36.81 13.77 -35.65
CA TYR A 248 35.61 14.57 -35.93
C TYR A 248 35.84 15.51 -37.09
N ASN A 249 34.93 15.50 -38.06
CA ASN A 249 34.94 16.42 -39.18
C ASN A 249 33.93 17.53 -38.94
N GLU A 250 34.40 18.76 -38.75
CA GLU A 250 33.55 19.91 -38.42
C GLU A 250 32.63 20.30 -39.61
N SER A 251 33.04 20.04 -40.86
CA SER A 251 32.29 20.41 -42.06
C SER A 251 31.11 19.45 -42.33
N THR A 252 31.28 18.15 -42.03
CA THR A 252 30.27 17.11 -42.26
C THR A 252 29.52 16.69 -41.01
N GLY A 253 30.07 16.99 -39.83
CA GLY A 253 29.55 16.50 -38.54
C GLY A 253 29.88 15.03 -38.26
N GLU A 254 30.67 14.39 -39.10
CA GLU A 254 31.06 12.99 -38.97
C GLU A 254 31.96 12.77 -37.77
N LEU A 255 31.64 11.76 -36.97
CA LEU A 255 32.41 11.31 -35.80
C LEU A 255 32.76 9.83 -35.97
N CYS A 256 34.02 9.46 -35.83
CA CYS A 256 34.44 8.07 -35.86
C CYS A 256 35.50 7.77 -34.79
N ILE A 257 35.62 6.49 -34.45
CA ILE A 257 36.59 5.98 -33.47
C ILE A 257 37.87 5.57 -34.20
N GLY A 258 39.02 5.93 -33.64
CA GLY A 258 40.32 5.52 -34.14
C GLY A 258 41.14 4.73 -33.15
N ASN A 259 42.35 4.32 -33.56
CA ASN A 259 43.38 3.78 -32.71
C ASN A 259 44.40 4.86 -32.35
N ASN A 260 45.14 4.66 -31.27
CA ASN A 260 46.14 5.67 -30.85
C ASN A 260 47.22 5.92 -31.88
N GLU A 261 47.52 4.92 -32.72
CA GLU A 261 48.56 4.94 -33.74
C GLU A 261 48.04 5.44 -35.11
N ASP A 262 46.73 5.55 -35.27
CA ASP A 262 46.13 5.98 -36.52
C ASP A 262 46.48 7.45 -36.80
N PRO A 263 46.89 7.79 -38.01
CA PRO A 263 47.06 9.19 -38.41
C PRO A 263 45.71 9.90 -38.46
N THR A 264 45.69 11.18 -38.12
CA THR A 264 44.45 11.98 -38.23
C THR A 264 44.07 12.11 -39.72
N PRO A 265 42.87 11.68 -40.15
CA PRO A 265 42.42 11.82 -41.51
C PRO A 265 42.36 13.29 -41.95
N GLU A 266 42.54 13.55 -43.25
CA GLU A 266 42.44 14.89 -43.77
C GLU A 266 41.06 15.52 -43.54
N GLY A 267 41.02 16.74 -43.01
CA GLY A 267 39.79 17.44 -42.66
C GLY A 267 39.18 17.02 -41.32
N PHE A 268 39.82 16.12 -40.56
CA PHE A 268 39.34 15.69 -39.23
C PHE A 268 40.18 16.28 -38.10
N ILE A 269 39.53 16.47 -36.97
CA ILE A 269 40.12 16.89 -35.69
C ILE A 269 40.26 15.65 -34.80
N ARG A 270 41.46 15.43 -34.27
CA ARG A 270 41.74 14.37 -33.29
C ARG A 270 41.33 14.80 -31.89
N ILE A 271 40.42 14.08 -31.27
CA ILE A 271 39.91 14.35 -29.93
C ILE A 271 40.35 13.24 -28.98
N LEU A 272 41.11 13.60 -27.94
CA LEU A 272 41.57 12.70 -26.90
C LEU A 272 40.91 13.07 -25.56
N PRO A 273 40.76 12.13 -24.62
CA PRO A 273 40.13 12.37 -23.31
C PRO A 273 41.09 13.09 -22.33
N MET A 274 41.56 14.26 -22.71
CA MET A 274 42.52 15.01 -21.90
C MET A 274 41.85 15.61 -20.66
N LYS A 275 42.41 15.38 -19.46
CA LYS A 275 42.01 16.03 -18.22
C LYS A 275 42.48 17.47 -18.14
N SER A 276 43.71 17.70 -18.61
CA SER A 276 44.32 19.02 -18.80
C SER A 276 45.29 18.94 -20.01
N ALA A 277 45.93 20.06 -20.34
CA ALA A 277 46.88 20.10 -21.48
C ALA A 277 48.04 19.09 -21.33
N ALA A 278 48.39 18.69 -20.12
CA ALA A 278 49.53 17.78 -19.83
C ALA A 278 49.09 16.47 -19.15
N VAL A 279 47.81 16.29 -18.87
CA VAL A 279 47.31 15.11 -18.10
C VAL A 279 46.31 14.33 -18.94
N GLU A 280 46.66 13.09 -19.24
CA GLU A 280 45.82 12.15 -19.96
C GLU A 280 44.75 11.59 -19.03
N GLY A 281 43.50 11.76 -19.39
CA GLY A 281 42.35 11.13 -18.76
C GLY A 281 41.94 9.84 -19.47
N ARG A 282 40.67 9.43 -19.31
CA ARG A 282 40.09 8.32 -20.07
C ARG A 282 38.64 8.57 -20.41
N TRP A 283 38.15 7.84 -21.38
CA TRP A 283 36.71 7.79 -21.66
C TRP A 283 35.97 6.96 -20.60
N ARG A 284 34.65 7.06 -20.55
CA ARG A 284 33.80 6.24 -19.69
C ARG A 284 33.60 4.83 -20.21
N TRP A 285 33.72 4.65 -21.53
CA TRP A 285 33.49 3.40 -22.22
C TRP A 285 34.76 2.93 -22.95
N GLY A 286 34.99 1.63 -22.92
CA GLY A 286 36.01 0.99 -23.75
C GLY A 286 35.55 0.96 -25.21
N LYS A 287 36.51 0.96 -26.14
CA LYS A 287 36.23 1.01 -27.58
C LYS A 287 35.34 -0.13 -28.05
N ASP A 288 35.57 -1.33 -27.54
CA ASP A 288 34.87 -2.56 -27.93
C ASP A 288 33.71 -2.94 -26.95
N GLU A 289 33.45 -2.10 -25.98
CA GLU A 289 32.36 -2.36 -25.03
C GLU A 289 30.97 -2.21 -25.68
N LYS A 290 30.03 -3.02 -25.20
CA LYS A 290 28.63 -2.97 -25.62
C LYS A 290 28.01 -1.56 -25.50
N SER A 291 28.38 -0.85 -24.44
CA SER A 291 27.93 0.53 -24.20
C SER A 291 28.35 1.48 -25.32
N MET A 292 29.56 1.29 -25.89
CA MET A 292 30.03 2.08 -27.01
C MET A 292 29.29 1.72 -28.30
N GLN A 293 29.09 0.44 -28.56
CA GLN A 293 28.39 -0.03 -29.77
C GLN A 293 26.93 0.44 -29.81
N GLU A 294 26.23 0.32 -28.68
CA GLU A 294 24.81 0.72 -28.56
C GLU A 294 24.63 2.24 -28.45
N GLY A 295 25.58 2.92 -27.80
CA GLY A 295 25.48 4.36 -27.51
C GLY A 295 26.11 5.28 -28.53
N PHE A 296 26.85 4.75 -29.54
CA PHE A 296 27.61 5.57 -30.49
C PHE A 296 26.77 6.59 -31.26
N CYS A 297 25.56 6.21 -31.67
CA CYS A 297 24.62 7.10 -32.37
C CYS A 297 24.19 8.32 -31.54
N ASN A 298 24.38 8.26 -30.22
CA ASN A 298 24.07 9.36 -29.30
C ASN A 298 25.29 10.23 -28.98
N LEU A 299 26.47 9.92 -29.54
CA LEU A 299 27.68 10.72 -29.32
C LEU A 299 27.70 11.94 -30.20
N ILE A 300 28.16 13.04 -29.65
CA ILE A 300 28.39 14.31 -30.39
C ILE A 300 29.73 14.92 -29.98
N ALA A 301 30.45 15.48 -30.93
CA ALA A 301 31.62 16.31 -30.65
C ALA A 301 31.17 17.76 -30.45
N ARG A 302 31.72 18.43 -29.41
CA ARG A 302 31.50 19.86 -29.16
C ARG A 302 32.79 20.55 -28.78
N TYR A 303 32.97 21.78 -29.26
CA TYR A 303 34.05 22.64 -28.83
C TYR A 303 33.72 23.23 -27.44
N MET A 304 34.67 23.12 -26.53
CA MET A 304 34.56 23.71 -25.19
C MET A 304 35.33 25.03 -25.14
N PRO A 305 34.66 26.18 -25.20
CA PRO A 305 35.35 27.49 -25.26
C PRO A 305 36.24 27.75 -24.04
N THR A 306 35.81 27.35 -22.84
CA THR A 306 36.56 27.55 -21.60
C THR A 306 37.88 26.77 -21.56
N LYS A 307 37.90 25.57 -22.16
CA LYS A 307 39.09 24.70 -22.20
C LYS A 307 39.85 24.81 -23.53
N LYS A 308 39.29 25.56 -24.45
CA LYS A 308 39.83 25.73 -25.82
C LYS A 308 40.15 24.40 -26.52
N GLN A 309 39.28 23.40 -26.35
CA GLN A 309 39.44 22.05 -26.91
C GLN A 309 38.12 21.44 -27.33
N TRP A 310 38.15 20.51 -28.26
CA TRP A 310 37.03 19.64 -28.57
C TRP A 310 36.92 18.52 -27.54
N SER A 311 35.69 18.08 -27.25
CA SER A 311 35.41 16.90 -26.47
C SER A 311 34.21 16.15 -27.03
N VAL A 312 34.09 14.87 -26.67
CA VAL A 312 32.96 14.03 -27.05
C VAL A 312 32.00 13.94 -25.88
N PHE A 313 30.71 14.09 -26.15
CA PHE A 313 29.62 14.06 -25.23
C PHE A 313 28.58 13.02 -25.65
N GLU A 314 27.86 12.47 -24.68
CA GLU A 314 26.70 11.62 -24.90
C GLU A 314 25.42 12.45 -24.77
N LYS A 315 24.48 12.28 -25.72
CA LYS A 315 23.10 12.75 -25.59
C LYS A 315 22.34 11.78 -24.66
N ASP A 316 22.14 12.17 -23.40
CA ASP A 316 21.35 11.44 -22.44
C ASP A 316 19.89 11.88 -22.56
N TYR A 317 19.03 11.04 -23.14
CA TYR A 317 17.64 11.35 -23.42
C TYR A 317 16.73 11.18 -22.22
N LEU A 318 15.82 12.13 -22.00
CA LEU A 318 14.82 12.08 -20.93
C LEU A 318 13.89 10.85 -21.08
N LYS A 319 13.51 10.52 -22.32
CA LYS A 319 12.66 9.35 -22.62
C LYS A 319 13.26 8.01 -22.16
N ASN A 320 14.61 7.94 -22.06
CA ASN A 320 15.31 6.74 -21.58
C ASN A 320 15.38 6.69 -20.05
N LYS A 321 14.93 7.73 -19.35
CA LYS A 321 14.84 7.78 -17.87
C LYS A 321 13.48 7.29 -17.38
N GLN A 322 12.97 6.23 -17.98
CA GLN A 322 11.80 5.55 -17.45
C GLN A 322 12.19 4.91 -16.10
N GLY A 323 11.51 5.37 -15.05
CA GLY A 323 11.59 4.79 -13.73
C GLY A 323 12.79 5.21 -12.87
N VAL A 324 12.62 6.29 -12.13
CA VAL A 324 13.52 6.63 -11.03
C VAL A 324 13.04 5.87 -9.78
N LYS A 325 13.94 5.11 -9.14
CA LYS A 325 13.61 4.48 -7.86
C LYS A 325 13.30 5.56 -6.81
N PRO A 326 12.27 5.37 -5.96
CA PRO A 326 12.01 6.29 -4.87
C PRO A 326 13.23 6.35 -3.93
N VAL A 327 13.54 7.54 -3.44
CA VAL A 327 14.59 7.73 -2.42
C VAL A 327 14.00 7.54 -1.03
N SER A 328 14.82 7.11 -0.06
CA SER A 328 14.38 6.88 1.32
C SER A 328 14.37 8.15 2.20
N ALA A 329 14.78 9.31 1.70
CA ALA A 329 14.71 10.58 2.42
C ALA A 329 13.76 11.55 1.68
N TRP A 330 12.60 11.81 2.28
CA TRP A 330 11.59 12.69 1.71
C TRP A 330 11.64 14.08 2.35
N SER A 331 12.20 15.04 1.62
CA SER A 331 12.29 16.45 2.01
C SER A 331 11.44 17.36 1.10
N TYR A 332 10.31 16.85 0.64
CA TYR A 332 9.45 17.53 -0.32
C TYR A 332 8.46 18.47 0.40
N LYS A 333 8.05 19.55 -0.27
CA LYS A 333 7.08 20.48 0.30
C LYS A 333 5.70 19.87 0.54
N ASP A 334 5.32 18.89 -0.28
CA ASP A 334 4.02 18.22 -0.24
C ASP A 334 3.87 17.18 0.88
N VAL A 335 4.98 16.81 1.55
CA VAL A 335 4.95 15.91 2.72
C VAL A 335 5.00 16.67 4.06
N ASN A 336 5.10 18.01 4.02
CA ASN A 336 5.13 18.81 5.25
C ASN A 336 3.78 18.72 5.98
N SER A 337 3.79 18.52 7.30
CA SER A 337 2.59 18.40 8.15
C SER A 337 1.67 19.62 8.08
N GLU A 338 2.23 20.83 7.92
CA GLU A 338 1.43 22.05 7.73
C GLU A 338 0.50 21.94 6.51
N ARG A 339 0.92 21.24 5.45
CA ARG A 339 0.09 21.01 4.24
C ARG A 339 -1.14 20.17 4.52
N GLY A 340 -1.04 19.17 5.38
CA GLY A 340 -2.20 18.37 5.79
C GLY A 340 -3.31 19.24 6.37
N THR A 341 -2.94 20.12 7.30
CA THR A 341 -3.88 21.10 7.91
C THR A 341 -4.41 22.11 6.88
N GLU A 342 -3.54 22.66 6.03
CA GLU A 342 -3.96 23.59 4.97
C GLU A 342 -4.97 22.94 3.99
N GLN A 343 -4.74 21.69 3.61
CA GLN A 343 -5.63 20.93 2.74
C GLN A 343 -6.97 20.61 3.40
N PHE A 344 -6.94 20.26 4.69
CA PHE A 344 -8.13 19.97 5.46
C PHE A 344 -9.02 21.21 5.60
N VAL A 345 -8.44 22.35 5.98
CA VAL A 345 -9.14 23.63 6.06
C VAL A 345 -9.62 24.10 4.68
N ALA A 346 -8.86 23.86 3.62
CA ALA A 346 -9.24 24.20 2.25
C ALA A 346 -10.50 23.47 1.77
N LEU A 347 -10.83 22.32 2.36
CA LEU A 347 -12.09 21.59 2.13
C LEU A 347 -13.25 22.14 2.96
N GLY A 348 -13.06 23.23 3.72
CA GLY A 348 -14.11 23.89 4.51
C GLY A 348 -14.32 23.30 5.90
N PHE A 349 -13.37 22.55 6.43
CA PHE A 349 -13.33 22.14 7.84
C PHE A 349 -12.69 23.20 8.73
N ASP A 350 -13.03 23.18 10.00
CA ASP A 350 -12.29 23.96 10.99
C ASP A 350 -10.96 23.27 11.35
N LYS A 351 -9.92 24.05 11.60
CA LYS A 351 -8.61 23.49 12.02
C LYS A 351 -8.71 22.64 13.30
N THR A 352 -9.71 22.93 14.13
CA THR A 352 -9.97 22.25 15.40
C THR A 352 -10.77 20.97 15.27
N ASP A 353 -11.40 20.71 14.12
CA ASP A 353 -12.23 19.51 13.90
C ASP A 353 -11.38 18.24 13.91
N PHE A 354 -10.19 18.30 13.35
CA PHE A 354 -9.24 17.19 13.36
C PHE A 354 -7.79 17.68 13.49
N PRO A 355 -7.05 17.24 14.52
CA PRO A 355 -5.66 17.63 14.70
C PRO A 355 -4.73 16.88 13.72
N ASN A 356 -3.75 17.59 13.18
CA ASN A 356 -2.64 17.02 12.40
C ASN A 356 -3.04 16.03 11.29
N PRO A 357 -3.97 16.37 10.38
CA PRO A 357 -4.29 15.47 9.26
C PRO A 357 -3.05 15.24 8.40
N LYS A 358 -2.83 14.02 7.94
CA LYS A 358 -1.69 13.70 7.06
C LYS A 358 -1.78 14.48 5.74
N PRO A 359 -0.65 14.91 5.19
CA PRO A 359 -0.62 15.52 3.86
C PRO A 359 -0.99 14.52 2.77
N ILE A 360 -1.80 14.94 1.81
CA ILE A 360 -2.17 14.12 0.64
C ILE A 360 -0.92 13.67 -0.12
N GLY A 361 0.08 14.54 -0.24
CA GLY A 361 1.33 14.24 -0.95
C GLY A 361 2.11 13.07 -0.36
N THR A 362 2.09 12.86 0.96
CA THR A 362 2.72 11.70 1.60
C THR A 362 2.09 10.40 1.10
N ILE A 363 0.75 10.34 1.11
CA ILE A 363 0.02 9.14 0.67
C ILE A 363 0.19 8.94 -0.83
N GLN A 364 0.06 9.98 -1.65
CA GLN A 364 0.23 9.88 -3.11
C GLN A 364 1.63 9.36 -3.49
N ARG A 365 2.68 9.70 -2.73
CA ARG A 365 4.03 9.15 -2.97
C ARG A 365 4.09 7.66 -2.68
N ILE A 366 3.39 7.18 -1.67
CA ILE A 366 3.27 5.74 -1.38
C ILE A 366 2.47 5.06 -2.50
N LEU A 367 1.33 5.63 -2.90
CA LEU A 367 0.48 5.05 -3.96
C LEU A 367 1.18 5.02 -5.32
N LYS A 368 2.05 5.98 -5.63
CA LYS A 368 2.87 5.96 -6.84
C LYS A 368 3.87 4.79 -6.91
N MET A 369 4.12 4.10 -5.79
CA MET A 369 4.92 2.87 -5.77
C MET A 369 4.18 1.67 -6.36
N LEU A 370 2.84 1.76 -6.49
CA LEU A 370 2.03 0.70 -7.10
C LEU A 370 2.18 0.71 -8.62
N ASP A 371 2.28 -0.48 -9.20
CA ASP A 371 2.28 -0.71 -10.66
C ASP A 371 0.98 -1.42 -11.09
N ASP A 372 -0.13 -1.08 -10.44
CA ASP A 372 -1.43 -1.69 -10.67
C ASP A 372 -2.53 -0.62 -10.58
N PRO A 373 -3.16 -0.25 -11.71
CA PRO A 373 -4.22 0.75 -11.73
C PRO A 373 -5.51 0.27 -11.04
N ASP A 374 -5.73 -1.04 -10.90
CA ASP A 374 -6.88 -1.65 -10.25
C ASP A 374 -6.63 -1.98 -8.77
N ALA A 375 -5.52 -1.50 -8.22
CA ALA A 375 -5.11 -1.76 -6.85
C ALA A 375 -6.18 -1.37 -5.82
N ILE A 376 -6.34 -2.21 -4.81
CA ILE A 376 -7.16 -1.91 -3.64
C ILE A 376 -6.23 -1.46 -2.52
N ILE A 377 -6.52 -0.27 -1.99
CA ILE A 377 -5.80 0.36 -0.89
C ILE A 377 -6.58 0.13 0.41
N LEU A 378 -5.91 -0.29 1.46
CA LEU A 378 -6.52 -0.40 2.79
C LEU A 378 -5.83 0.54 3.78
N ASP A 379 -6.64 1.28 4.52
CA ASP A 379 -6.19 2.07 5.66
C ASP A 379 -7.10 1.78 6.86
N SER A 380 -6.57 1.10 7.87
CA SER A 380 -7.34 0.71 9.06
C SER A 380 -7.20 1.69 10.23
N PHE A 381 -6.55 2.83 10.01
CA PHE A 381 -6.45 3.96 10.92
C PHE A 381 -6.74 5.25 10.14
N ALA A 382 -7.94 5.31 9.52
CA ALA A 382 -8.27 6.26 8.46
C ALA A 382 -8.23 7.73 8.89
N GLY A 383 -8.46 8.00 10.18
CA GLY A 383 -8.41 9.34 10.73
C GLY A 383 -9.30 10.30 9.94
N SER A 384 -8.72 11.35 9.41
CA SER A 384 -9.46 12.34 8.63
C SER A 384 -9.81 11.91 7.18
N GLY A 385 -9.53 10.67 6.76
CA GLY A 385 -9.84 10.19 5.40
C GLY A 385 -8.86 10.65 4.31
N THR A 386 -7.62 11.01 4.67
CA THR A 386 -6.62 11.47 3.70
C THR A 386 -6.30 10.42 2.65
N THR A 387 -6.28 9.14 3.03
CA THR A 387 -5.94 8.03 2.14
C THR A 387 -6.93 7.88 1.00
N ALA A 388 -8.24 7.96 1.27
CA ALA A 388 -9.26 7.94 0.22
C ALA A 388 -9.14 9.15 -0.72
N HIS A 389 -8.94 10.35 -0.16
CA HIS A 389 -8.75 11.56 -0.97
C HIS A 389 -7.52 11.41 -1.88
N ALA A 390 -6.40 10.89 -1.36
CA ALA A 390 -5.19 10.65 -2.15
C ALA A 390 -5.42 9.61 -3.25
N ALA A 391 -6.12 8.50 -2.96
CA ALA A 391 -6.42 7.43 -3.91
C ALA A 391 -7.31 7.91 -5.06
N LEU A 392 -8.36 8.67 -4.77
CA LEU A 392 -9.26 9.23 -5.78
C LEU A 392 -8.58 10.32 -6.64
N ALA A 393 -7.61 11.04 -6.08
CA ALA A 393 -6.88 12.10 -6.77
C ALA A 393 -5.65 11.61 -7.57
N MET A 394 -5.44 10.31 -7.69
CA MET A 394 -4.41 9.75 -8.58
C MET A 394 -4.82 9.89 -10.04
N THR A 395 -3.85 9.92 -10.96
CA THR A 395 -4.11 9.94 -12.42
C THR A 395 -5.03 8.80 -12.86
N HIS A 396 -4.85 7.64 -12.26
CA HIS A 396 -5.76 6.49 -12.32
C HIS A 396 -6.31 6.30 -10.90
N PRO A 397 -7.57 6.72 -10.64
CA PRO A 397 -8.18 6.60 -9.32
C PRO A 397 -8.17 5.14 -8.86
N GLN A 398 -7.72 4.92 -7.63
CA GLN A 398 -7.57 3.59 -7.05
C GLN A 398 -8.71 3.31 -6.07
N LYS A 399 -9.05 2.02 -5.91
CA LYS A 399 -10.06 1.57 -4.96
C LYS A 399 -9.52 1.67 -3.53
N PHE A 400 -10.40 2.00 -2.59
CA PHE A 400 -10.00 2.13 -1.20
C PHE A 400 -10.98 1.48 -0.22
N ILE A 401 -10.43 1.02 0.90
CA ILE A 401 -11.17 0.59 2.09
C ILE A 401 -10.58 1.35 3.27
N LEU A 402 -11.41 2.15 3.92
CA LEU A 402 -11.05 2.87 5.15
C LEU A 402 -11.75 2.25 6.34
N VAL A 403 -11.06 2.17 7.48
CA VAL A 403 -11.68 1.82 8.75
C VAL A 403 -11.35 2.91 9.76
N GLU A 404 -12.37 3.42 10.45
CA GLU A 404 -12.25 4.41 11.52
C GLU A 404 -13.14 4.02 12.70
N MET A 405 -12.55 3.94 13.89
CA MET A 405 -13.27 3.49 15.06
C MET A 405 -14.01 4.59 15.83
N MET A 406 -13.61 5.84 15.60
CA MET A 406 -14.13 6.96 16.38
C MET A 406 -15.44 7.49 15.81
N ASP A 407 -16.27 8.08 16.68
CA ASP A 407 -17.60 8.63 16.36
C ASP A 407 -17.59 9.66 15.21
N TYR A 408 -16.42 10.22 14.89
CA TYR A 408 -16.29 11.16 13.77
C TYR A 408 -16.13 10.49 12.39
N ALA A 409 -16.21 9.17 12.30
CA ALA A 409 -16.05 8.43 11.05
C ALA A 409 -16.99 8.92 9.92
N ASP A 410 -18.24 9.28 10.24
CA ASP A 410 -19.16 9.87 9.24
C ASP A 410 -18.93 11.39 9.10
N SER A 411 -18.83 12.12 10.22
CA SER A 411 -18.80 13.59 10.22
C SER A 411 -17.47 14.20 9.75
N ILE A 412 -16.37 13.45 9.80
CA ILE A 412 -15.04 13.89 9.36
C ILE A 412 -14.50 13.01 8.25
N THR A 413 -14.31 11.70 8.52
CA THR A 413 -13.66 10.80 7.54
C THR A 413 -14.46 10.70 6.26
N ALA A 414 -15.75 10.33 6.33
CA ALA A 414 -16.61 10.21 5.16
C ALA A 414 -16.93 11.60 4.57
N GLU A 415 -17.19 12.60 5.42
CA GLU A 415 -17.49 13.97 4.99
C GLU A 415 -16.35 14.59 4.19
N ARG A 416 -15.07 14.33 4.54
CA ARG A 416 -13.92 14.76 3.74
C ARG A 416 -13.96 14.15 2.34
N VAL A 417 -14.29 12.89 2.22
CA VAL A 417 -14.38 12.20 0.93
C VAL A 417 -15.56 12.74 0.11
N LYS A 418 -16.72 12.98 0.76
CA LYS A 418 -17.89 13.64 0.14
C LYS A 418 -17.52 15.00 -0.44
N ARG A 419 -16.86 15.86 0.34
CA ARG A 419 -16.43 17.20 -0.10
C ARG A 419 -15.44 17.13 -1.26
N ALA A 420 -14.49 16.20 -1.20
CA ALA A 420 -13.52 16.01 -2.25
C ALA A 420 -14.19 15.56 -3.57
N ILE A 421 -15.12 14.59 -3.53
CA ILE A 421 -15.90 14.13 -4.70
C ILE A 421 -16.78 15.26 -5.26
N SER A 422 -17.41 16.07 -4.39
CA SER A 422 -18.25 17.20 -4.80
C SER A 422 -17.46 18.40 -5.32
N GLY A 423 -16.12 18.32 -5.35
CA GLY A 423 -15.26 19.42 -5.80
C GLY A 423 -15.28 20.66 -4.88
N ILE A 424 -15.67 20.46 -3.62
CA ILE A 424 -15.63 21.52 -2.61
C ILE A 424 -14.18 21.74 -2.20
N GLY A 425 -13.72 22.98 -2.22
CA GLY A 425 -12.41 23.36 -1.73
C GLY A 425 -11.62 24.28 -2.65
N ASP A 426 -10.50 24.78 -2.15
CA ASP A 426 -9.55 25.60 -2.92
C ASP A 426 -8.67 24.71 -3.79
N ARG A 427 -8.96 24.62 -5.10
CA ARG A 427 -8.22 23.81 -6.09
C ARG A 427 -6.71 24.11 -6.18
N LYS A 428 -6.26 25.24 -5.64
CA LYS A 428 -4.82 25.54 -5.54
C LYS A 428 -4.12 24.79 -4.41
N LYS A 429 -4.87 24.30 -3.44
CA LYS A 429 -4.38 23.64 -2.22
C LYS A 429 -4.67 22.17 -2.17
N VAL A 430 -5.80 21.74 -2.73
CA VAL A 430 -6.23 20.33 -2.79
C VAL A 430 -6.27 19.84 -4.23
N PRO A 431 -5.85 18.60 -4.51
CA PRO A 431 -5.95 18.02 -5.84
C PRO A 431 -7.42 17.84 -6.24
N GLU A 432 -7.71 18.02 -7.53
CA GLU A 432 -9.03 17.79 -8.10
C GLU A 432 -9.31 16.29 -8.24
N ILE A 433 -10.55 15.90 -7.95
CA ILE A 433 -11.08 14.56 -8.19
C ILE A 433 -12.07 14.66 -9.35
N ASN A 434 -11.85 13.88 -10.41
CA ASN A 434 -12.72 13.93 -11.59
C ASN A 434 -14.02 13.14 -11.40
N SER A 435 -13.96 12.04 -10.64
CA SER A 435 -15.10 11.18 -10.30
C SER A 435 -14.79 10.38 -9.06
N GLY A 436 -15.82 10.00 -8.31
CA GLY A 436 -15.64 9.18 -7.13
C GLY A 436 -16.97 8.71 -6.55
N ASN A 437 -16.91 7.59 -5.85
CA ASN A 437 -18.02 7.06 -5.09
C ASN A 437 -17.51 6.26 -3.90
N PHE A 438 -18.36 6.00 -2.93
CA PHE A 438 -18.10 5.05 -1.84
C PHE A 438 -19.40 4.60 -1.19
N SER A 439 -19.33 3.50 -0.43
CA SER A 439 -20.38 3.07 0.48
C SER A 439 -19.90 3.15 1.93
N PHE A 440 -20.75 3.63 2.81
CA PHE A 440 -20.49 3.73 4.25
C PHE A 440 -21.13 2.58 4.99
N TYR A 441 -20.34 1.94 5.85
CA TYR A 441 -20.73 0.75 6.60
C TYR A 441 -20.55 0.96 8.10
N GLU A 442 -21.41 0.31 8.87
CA GLU A 442 -21.24 0.09 10.30
C GLU A 442 -20.89 -1.38 10.55
N LEU A 443 -20.12 -1.62 11.61
CA LEU A 443 -19.96 -2.98 12.12
C LEU A 443 -21.27 -3.42 12.76
N GLY A 444 -21.88 -4.45 12.19
CA GLY A 444 -23.07 -5.10 12.69
C GLY A 444 -22.75 -6.24 13.66
N GLU A 445 -23.72 -7.10 13.83
CA GLU A 445 -23.65 -8.22 14.74
C GLU A 445 -22.67 -9.31 14.32
N PRO A 446 -22.09 -10.04 15.29
CA PRO A 446 -21.23 -11.17 14.99
C PRO A 446 -22.01 -12.37 14.45
N VAL A 447 -21.39 -13.13 13.55
CA VAL A 447 -21.97 -14.36 12.98
C VAL A 447 -22.16 -15.46 14.04
N PHE A 448 -21.35 -15.44 15.10
CA PHE A 448 -21.50 -16.34 16.24
C PHE A 448 -21.69 -15.54 17.52
N ARG A 449 -22.73 -15.89 18.30
CA ARG A 449 -22.97 -15.45 19.67
C ARG A 449 -22.84 -16.65 20.60
N ASP A 450 -21.99 -16.55 21.60
CA ASP A 450 -21.77 -17.64 22.61
C ASP A 450 -21.50 -19.02 21.97
N GLY A 451 -20.81 -19.05 20.84
CA GLY A 451 -20.46 -20.27 20.14
C GLY A 451 -21.56 -20.86 19.26
N ARG A 452 -22.74 -20.21 19.18
CA ARG A 452 -23.85 -20.59 18.30
C ARG A 452 -23.96 -19.63 17.13
N LEU A 453 -24.49 -20.14 16.00
CA LEU A 453 -24.80 -19.30 14.85
C LEU A 453 -25.83 -18.23 15.24
N ASN A 454 -25.62 -17.00 14.84
CA ASN A 454 -26.56 -15.91 15.03
C ASN A 454 -27.63 -15.95 13.94
N GLU A 455 -28.77 -16.55 14.25
CA GLU A 455 -29.89 -16.73 13.31
C GLU A 455 -30.68 -15.43 13.06
N ASP A 456 -30.35 -14.33 13.77
CA ASP A 456 -30.96 -13.02 13.52
C ASP A 456 -30.35 -12.31 12.29
N LEU A 457 -29.22 -12.81 11.78
CA LEU A 457 -28.57 -12.27 10.61
C LEU A 457 -29.27 -12.67 9.31
N GLU A 458 -29.10 -11.86 8.28
CA GLU A 458 -29.50 -12.24 6.93
C GLU A 458 -28.75 -13.50 6.47
N GLU A 459 -29.46 -14.47 5.95
CA GLU A 459 -28.90 -15.76 5.53
C GLU A 459 -27.73 -15.59 4.53
N ARG A 460 -27.79 -14.57 3.68
CA ARG A 460 -26.73 -14.26 2.72
C ARG A 460 -25.39 -13.96 3.41
N GLU A 461 -25.41 -13.27 4.54
CA GLU A 461 -24.20 -12.94 5.29
C GLU A 461 -23.60 -14.18 5.96
N ILE A 462 -24.44 -15.06 6.47
CA ILE A 462 -24.03 -16.36 6.99
C ILE A 462 -23.40 -17.21 5.89
N ARG A 463 -24.03 -17.25 4.70
CA ARG A 463 -23.51 -17.99 3.52
C ARG A 463 -22.16 -17.46 3.05
N LYS A 464 -21.95 -16.14 3.02
CA LYS A 464 -20.65 -15.54 2.71
C LYS A 464 -19.57 -16.09 3.64
N TYR A 465 -19.84 -16.08 4.93
CA TYR A 465 -18.91 -16.59 5.92
C TYR A 465 -18.63 -18.08 5.75
N VAL A 466 -19.66 -18.91 5.65
CA VAL A 466 -19.54 -20.36 5.52
C VAL A 466 -18.79 -20.75 4.25
N TYR A 467 -19.16 -20.16 3.10
CA TYR A 467 -18.51 -20.44 1.83
C TYR A 467 -17.03 -20.09 1.85
N PHE A 468 -16.69 -18.92 2.42
CA PHE A 468 -15.29 -18.52 2.55
C PHE A 468 -14.50 -19.43 3.49
N THR A 469 -15.07 -19.87 4.62
CA THR A 469 -14.37 -20.77 5.54
C THR A 469 -13.99 -22.10 4.92
N GLU A 470 -14.81 -22.56 3.97
CA GLU A 470 -14.60 -23.81 3.22
C GLU A 470 -13.64 -23.65 2.04
N THR A 471 -13.79 -22.60 1.26
CA THR A 471 -13.17 -22.47 -0.08
C THR A 471 -12.04 -21.46 -0.12
N LYS A 472 -11.95 -20.54 0.87
CA LYS A 472 -11.12 -19.33 0.82
C LYS A 472 -11.42 -18.43 -0.40
N GLN A 473 -12.64 -18.54 -0.94
CA GLN A 473 -13.12 -17.72 -2.04
C GLN A 473 -14.36 -16.91 -1.62
N PRO A 474 -14.55 -15.71 -2.19
CA PRO A 474 -15.78 -14.96 -1.99
C PRO A 474 -17.01 -15.74 -2.47
N LEU A 475 -18.16 -15.55 -1.81
CA LEU A 475 -19.41 -16.12 -2.27
C LEU A 475 -19.75 -15.57 -3.67
N PRO A 476 -19.92 -16.44 -4.70
CA PRO A 476 -20.26 -15.98 -6.05
C PRO A 476 -21.67 -15.38 -6.09
N PRO A 477 -21.98 -14.55 -7.10
CA PRO A 477 -23.34 -14.02 -7.30
C PRO A 477 -24.36 -15.14 -7.42
N GLN A 478 -25.44 -15.05 -6.64
CA GLN A 478 -26.49 -16.07 -6.62
C GLN A 478 -27.44 -15.87 -7.80
N LYS A 479 -27.67 -16.90 -8.63
CA LYS A 479 -28.54 -16.83 -9.83
C LYS A 479 -30.00 -17.23 -9.56
N GLY A 480 -30.37 -17.53 -8.30
CA GLY A 480 -31.76 -17.73 -7.88
C GLY A 480 -32.44 -19.06 -8.28
N GLU A 481 -31.77 -19.96 -8.99
CA GLU A 481 -32.34 -21.22 -9.45
C GLU A 481 -32.39 -22.35 -8.41
N GLU A 482 -31.48 -22.29 -7.44
CA GLU A 482 -31.35 -23.24 -6.32
C GLU A 482 -31.24 -22.48 -4.99
N PRO A 483 -32.24 -22.50 -4.12
CA PRO A 483 -32.30 -21.60 -2.97
C PRO A 483 -31.17 -21.80 -1.95
N TYR A 484 -30.64 -23.02 -1.85
CA TYR A 484 -29.58 -23.35 -0.84
C TYR A 484 -28.18 -23.47 -1.44
N TYR A 485 -28.04 -23.32 -2.74
CA TYR A 485 -26.77 -23.40 -3.44
C TYR A 485 -25.90 -22.16 -3.15
N MET A 486 -24.65 -22.37 -2.76
CA MET A 486 -23.71 -21.29 -2.51
C MET A 486 -22.75 -21.07 -3.68
N GLY A 487 -22.31 -22.13 -4.33
CA GLY A 487 -21.33 -22.05 -5.41
C GLY A 487 -20.57 -23.35 -5.62
N MET A 488 -19.72 -23.36 -6.63
CA MET A 488 -18.83 -24.47 -6.94
C MET A 488 -17.38 -24.06 -6.72
N TYR A 489 -16.56 -24.94 -6.14
CA TYR A 489 -15.13 -24.75 -5.98
C TYR A 489 -14.40 -26.09 -6.09
N MET A 490 -13.39 -26.21 -6.99
CA MET A 490 -12.63 -27.44 -7.25
C MET A 490 -13.54 -28.67 -7.38
N ASP A 491 -14.42 -28.71 -8.36
CA ASP A 491 -15.33 -29.84 -8.66
C ASP A 491 -16.31 -30.23 -7.53
N ALA A 492 -16.35 -29.47 -6.43
CA ALA A 492 -17.29 -29.64 -5.33
C ALA A 492 -18.37 -28.54 -5.33
N ALA A 493 -19.63 -28.93 -5.20
CA ALA A 493 -20.76 -28.03 -5.04
C ALA A 493 -21.10 -27.84 -3.56
N TYR A 494 -21.28 -26.60 -3.15
CA TYR A 494 -21.54 -26.22 -1.77
C TYR A 494 -22.97 -25.79 -1.57
N TYR A 495 -23.65 -26.33 -0.54
CA TYR A 495 -25.01 -26.04 -0.17
C TYR A 495 -25.11 -25.68 1.30
N PHE A 496 -25.92 -24.66 1.62
CA PHE A 496 -26.27 -24.28 2.98
C PHE A 496 -27.79 -24.38 3.14
N TYR A 497 -28.25 -25.57 3.59
CA TYR A 497 -29.65 -25.85 3.84
C TYR A 497 -29.99 -25.44 5.27
N HIS A 498 -30.35 -24.19 5.42
CA HIS A 498 -30.79 -23.58 6.68
C HIS A 498 -32.09 -22.82 6.44
N GLU A 499 -32.98 -22.90 7.39
CA GLU A 499 -34.23 -22.14 7.44
C GLU A 499 -34.40 -21.64 8.87
N LYS A 500 -34.67 -20.34 9.03
CA LYS A 500 -34.94 -19.75 10.33
C LYS A 500 -36.18 -20.41 10.95
N ASP A 501 -36.11 -20.72 12.23
CA ASP A 501 -37.20 -21.34 13.00
C ASP A 501 -37.61 -22.76 12.57
N ARG A 502 -36.85 -23.44 11.72
CA ARG A 502 -37.13 -24.80 11.29
C ARG A 502 -35.87 -25.66 11.24
N ILE A 503 -35.96 -26.86 11.82
CA ILE A 503 -34.86 -27.84 11.73
C ILE A 503 -34.83 -28.40 10.32
N THR A 504 -33.71 -28.20 9.64
CA THR A 504 -33.46 -28.72 8.30
C THR A 504 -32.82 -30.10 8.37
N THR A 505 -33.25 -30.98 7.43
CA THR A 505 -32.75 -32.36 7.40
C THR A 505 -32.30 -32.74 6.02
N LEU A 506 -31.03 -33.07 5.86
CA LEU A 506 -30.49 -33.66 4.65
C LEU A 506 -31.08 -35.06 4.49
N ASN A 507 -31.99 -35.22 3.55
CA ASN A 507 -32.68 -36.44 3.19
C ASN A 507 -32.78 -36.61 1.65
N ARG A 508 -33.43 -37.64 1.19
CA ARG A 508 -33.59 -37.89 -0.26
C ARG A 508 -34.46 -36.84 -0.95
N ASP A 509 -35.44 -36.26 -0.26
CA ASP A 509 -36.31 -35.22 -0.82
C ASP A 509 -35.49 -33.95 -1.10
N PHE A 510 -34.59 -33.58 -0.17
CA PHE A 510 -33.66 -32.47 -0.42
C PHE A 510 -32.77 -32.74 -1.63
N LEU A 511 -32.26 -33.98 -1.80
CA LEU A 511 -31.38 -34.30 -2.93
C LEU A 511 -32.11 -34.16 -4.28
N HIS A 512 -33.42 -34.31 -4.35
CA HIS A 512 -34.19 -34.03 -5.54
C HIS A 512 -34.24 -32.55 -5.92
N THR A 513 -33.95 -31.64 -5.00
CA THR A 513 -33.88 -30.20 -5.26
C THR A 513 -32.51 -29.77 -5.79
N VAL A 514 -31.50 -30.61 -5.67
CA VAL A 514 -30.13 -30.35 -6.16
C VAL A 514 -30.10 -30.51 -7.67
N LYS A 515 -29.85 -29.43 -8.40
CA LYS A 515 -29.78 -29.40 -9.87
C LYS A 515 -28.36 -29.34 -10.40
N THR A 516 -27.46 -28.71 -9.66
CA THR A 516 -26.06 -28.56 -10.05
C THR A 516 -25.34 -29.90 -10.01
N LYS A 517 -24.70 -30.29 -11.12
CA LYS A 517 -23.88 -31.51 -11.21
C LYS A 517 -22.44 -31.21 -10.82
N ALA A 518 -21.90 -31.96 -9.88
CA ALA A 518 -20.55 -31.87 -9.38
C ALA A 518 -19.97 -33.26 -9.10
N GLU A 519 -18.66 -33.39 -8.97
CA GLU A 519 -18.01 -34.65 -8.57
C GLU A 519 -18.25 -34.98 -7.11
N SER A 520 -18.38 -33.93 -6.27
CA SER A 520 -18.67 -34.05 -4.83
C SER A 520 -19.56 -32.90 -4.34
N TYR A 521 -20.16 -33.10 -3.17
CA TYR A 521 -21.08 -32.14 -2.57
C TYR A 521 -20.73 -31.91 -1.11
N VAL A 522 -20.68 -30.67 -0.69
CA VAL A 522 -20.58 -30.28 0.73
C VAL A 522 -21.91 -29.64 1.11
N ILE A 523 -22.66 -30.31 2.00
CA ILE A 523 -24.02 -29.90 2.35
C ILE A 523 -24.12 -29.65 3.85
N TYR A 524 -24.44 -28.43 4.22
CA TYR A 524 -24.77 -28.04 5.58
C TYR A 524 -26.27 -28.19 5.84
N ALA A 525 -26.64 -28.84 6.96
CA ALA A 525 -28.01 -28.89 7.48
C ALA A 525 -27.97 -29.17 8.99
N ASP A 526 -29.11 -29.01 9.70
CA ASP A 526 -29.20 -29.28 11.15
C ASP A 526 -29.12 -30.77 11.47
N SER A 527 -29.61 -31.61 10.58
CA SER A 527 -29.59 -33.07 10.73
C SER A 527 -29.43 -33.78 9.40
N CYS A 528 -29.11 -35.07 9.45
CA CYS A 528 -29.02 -35.94 8.27
C CYS A 528 -29.64 -37.29 8.55
N THR A 529 -30.52 -37.77 7.65
CA THR A 529 -31.13 -39.11 7.71
C THR A 529 -30.56 -40.08 6.70
N LEU A 530 -29.66 -39.62 5.82
CA LEU A 530 -28.95 -40.47 4.88
C LEU A 530 -27.96 -41.39 5.61
N SER A 531 -27.90 -42.65 5.19
CA SER A 531 -26.89 -43.59 5.71
C SER A 531 -25.48 -43.23 5.19
N GLN A 532 -24.47 -43.67 5.91
CA GLN A 532 -23.08 -43.47 5.49
C GLN A 532 -22.81 -44.00 4.07
N ARG A 533 -23.41 -45.15 3.71
CA ARG A 533 -23.30 -45.72 2.36
C ARG A 533 -23.94 -44.84 1.27
N GLU A 534 -25.03 -44.14 1.59
CA GLU A 534 -25.68 -43.20 0.64
C GLU A 534 -24.83 -41.94 0.46
N LEU A 535 -24.27 -41.39 1.55
CA LEU A 535 -23.35 -40.24 1.49
C LEU A 535 -22.12 -40.57 0.63
N GLU A 536 -21.49 -41.72 0.85
CA GLU A 536 -20.35 -42.19 0.06
C GLU A 536 -20.72 -42.41 -1.42
N LYS A 537 -21.86 -43.06 -1.69
CA LYS A 537 -22.34 -43.33 -3.06
C LYS A 537 -22.53 -42.05 -3.87
N TRP A 538 -22.98 -41.00 -3.25
CA TRP A 538 -23.26 -39.73 -3.92
C TRP A 538 -22.17 -38.68 -3.69
N HIS A 539 -21.05 -39.07 -3.13
CA HIS A 539 -19.91 -38.18 -2.80
C HIS A 539 -20.30 -36.95 -1.98
N ILE A 540 -21.17 -37.15 -0.97
CA ILE A 540 -21.68 -36.08 -0.12
C ILE A 540 -20.89 -36.03 1.20
N THR A 541 -20.36 -34.85 1.52
CA THR A 541 -19.85 -34.51 2.85
C THR A 541 -20.93 -33.73 3.57
N PHE A 542 -21.57 -34.39 4.57
CA PHE A 542 -22.53 -33.71 5.45
C PHE A 542 -21.81 -32.94 6.52
N LYS A 543 -22.23 -31.69 6.76
CA LYS A 543 -21.78 -30.83 7.84
C LYS A 543 -22.95 -30.32 8.66
N LYS A 544 -22.89 -30.52 9.97
CA LYS A 544 -23.93 -30.06 10.87
C LYS A 544 -23.79 -28.55 11.16
N ILE A 545 -24.87 -27.80 10.93
CA ILE A 545 -24.96 -26.37 11.20
C ILE A 545 -24.64 -26.09 12.68
N SER A 546 -23.98 -24.97 12.95
CA SER A 546 -23.33 -24.50 14.16
C SER A 546 -22.11 -25.33 14.58
N ARG A 547 -22.18 -26.68 14.67
CA ARG A 547 -21.07 -27.51 15.15
C ARG A 547 -19.89 -27.55 14.20
N ASP A 548 -20.16 -27.77 12.90
CA ASP A 548 -19.14 -28.06 11.89
C ASP A 548 -18.72 -26.81 11.07
N ILE A 549 -19.35 -25.66 11.34
CA ILE A 549 -18.92 -24.40 10.74
C ILE A 549 -17.59 -23.99 11.38
N ARG A 550 -16.54 -23.88 10.54
CA ARG A 550 -15.21 -23.49 10.98
C ARG A 550 -15.20 -22.03 11.42
N ARG A 551 -14.46 -21.74 12.48
CA ARG A 551 -14.15 -20.37 12.88
C ARG A 551 -12.91 -19.90 12.13
N LEU A 552 -12.93 -18.66 11.65
CA LEU A 552 -11.81 -18.04 10.91
C LEU A 552 -10.62 -17.75 11.80
#